data_45c6a5975a4ca677fd813dd070afb05b
#
_entry.id   45c6a5975a4ca677fd813dd070afb05b
#
_cell.length_a   1.000
_cell.length_b   1.000
_cell.length_c   1.000
_cell.angle_alpha   90.00
_cell.angle_beta   90.00
_cell.angle_gamma   90.00
#
_symmetry.space_group_name_H-M   'P 1'
#
loop_
_entity.id
_entity.type
_entity.pdbx_description
1 polymer ?
#
loop_
_entity_poly.entity_id
_entity_poly.type
_entity_poly.pdbx_seq_one_letter_code
_entity_poly.pdbx_strand_id
1 'polypeptide(L)'
;MSYLPVTLILFLFTYKSSSAIESSLSTNWDFQQLKEADIEGLITDVRYKNIIDKYQIETGHRGYPDVKDINLLSLVKDRVKQNLSQQNFHTNVSQGTEFPVRFLDDAEDERTHKLHIITKGPESGAVCFDGTPPGFYFRSGNGSGKSKWIIYFQGGGWCYRIERCYRRSVTALGSSKFFRKTIHLEGLLSNQAKYNPDFYNWNSVFVAYCDGGSFTGNRDKPLKFKDRLLYFRGHRILDALLDELLRKGLDSASDIIVGGRSAGALTAIIHADYIGSRLRRATNASFRVLSDAGFVLDERALNGSAMAQSMFQQLYSLHNASKSLNRACLRAQGSDQKWR
;
A
#
# COMPACT_ATOMS: atom_id res chain seq x y z
N MET A 1 -15.95 -31.47 26.89
CA MET A 1 -15.43 -30.11 26.70
C MET A 1 -15.08 -29.98 25.24
N SER A 2 -15.93 -29.34 24.48
CA SER A 2 -15.94 -29.26 23.03
C SER A 2 -15.11 -28.07 22.60
N TYR A 3 -14.10 -28.32 21.77
CA TYR A 3 -13.32 -27.28 21.10
C TYR A 3 -14.13 -26.68 19.96
N LEU A 4 -14.43 -25.39 20.05
CA LEU A 4 -14.95 -24.58 18.95
C LEU A 4 -13.80 -24.27 17.98
N PRO A 5 -13.98 -24.45 16.65
CA PRO A 5 -12.97 -24.02 15.68
C PRO A 5 -13.03 -22.51 15.53
N VAL A 6 -11.88 -21.86 15.69
CA VAL A 6 -11.71 -20.44 15.41
C VAL A 6 -11.81 -20.25 13.89
N THR A 7 -12.96 -19.77 13.44
CA THR A 7 -13.20 -19.41 12.05
C THR A 7 -12.36 -18.17 11.72
N LEU A 8 -11.36 -18.35 10.86
CA LEU A 8 -10.55 -17.28 10.30
C LEU A 8 -11.45 -16.41 9.43
N ILE A 9 -11.92 -15.28 9.95
CA ILE A 9 -12.67 -14.29 9.18
C ILE A 9 -11.65 -13.51 8.34
N LEU A 10 -11.39 -14.00 7.13
CA LEU A 10 -10.77 -13.22 6.07
C LEU A 10 -11.82 -12.20 5.57
N PHE A 11 -11.71 -10.95 5.99
CA PHE A 11 -12.47 -9.86 5.39
C PHE A 11 -12.00 -9.66 3.95
N LEU A 12 -12.73 -10.25 3.02
CA LEU A 12 -12.61 -10.03 1.59
C LEU A 12 -13.32 -8.70 1.26
N PHE A 13 -12.57 -7.61 1.23
CA PHE A 13 -13.08 -6.40 0.60
C PHE A 13 -12.98 -6.56 -0.92
N THR A 14 -14.14 -6.56 -1.57
CA THR A 14 -14.26 -6.45 -3.03
C THR A 14 -13.74 -5.07 -3.47
N TYR A 15 -12.47 -5.00 -3.84
CA TYR A 15 -11.92 -3.83 -4.51
C TYR A 15 -12.28 -3.91 -5.99
N LYS A 16 -13.13 -3.01 -6.47
CA LYS A 16 -13.25 -2.74 -7.90
C LYS A 16 -11.88 -2.28 -8.39
N SER A 17 -11.23 -3.09 -9.21
CA SER A 17 -9.88 -2.87 -9.70
C SER A 17 -9.76 -1.50 -10.37
N SER A 18 -8.73 -0.78 -10.02
CA SER A 18 -8.33 0.40 -10.76
C SER A 18 -7.91 -0.01 -12.18
N SER A 19 -8.30 0.79 -13.16
CA SER A 19 -8.04 0.64 -14.60
C SER A 19 -6.58 0.41 -15.02
N ALA A 20 -5.63 0.43 -14.09
CA ALA A 20 -4.20 0.22 -14.37
C ALA A 20 -3.80 -1.24 -14.59
N ILE A 21 -4.58 -2.21 -14.07
CA ILE A 21 -4.35 -3.64 -14.37
C ILE A 21 -5.03 -3.99 -15.69
N GLU A 22 -6.15 -3.35 -16.01
CA GLU A 22 -6.84 -3.56 -17.30
C GLU A 22 -6.04 -3.03 -18.49
N SER A 23 -5.31 -1.92 -18.35
CA SER A 23 -4.46 -1.40 -19.44
C SER A 23 -3.21 -2.25 -19.70
N SER A 24 -2.74 -3.04 -18.74
CA SER A 24 -1.63 -3.98 -18.96
C SER A 24 -2.06 -5.31 -19.58
N LEU A 25 -3.36 -5.64 -19.55
CA LEU A 25 -3.91 -6.85 -20.15
C LEU A 25 -4.32 -6.66 -21.63
N SER A 26 -4.32 -5.41 -22.14
CA SER A 26 -4.73 -5.10 -23.52
C SER A 26 -3.61 -5.17 -24.57
N THR A 27 -2.35 -5.41 -24.18
CA THR A 27 -1.25 -5.57 -25.11
C THR A 27 -0.81 -7.04 -25.16
N ASN A 28 -1.13 -7.73 -26.25
CA ASN A 28 -0.60 -9.02 -26.72
C ASN A 28 0.22 -9.83 -25.70
N TRP A 29 -0.45 -10.43 -24.71
CA TRP A 29 0.18 -11.38 -23.82
C TRP A 29 0.28 -12.73 -24.52
N ASP A 30 1.52 -13.12 -24.82
CA ASP A 30 1.81 -14.49 -25.24
C ASP A 30 1.76 -15.39 -23.98
N PHE A 31 0.61 -16.04 -23.78
CA PHE A 31 0.37 -16.94 -22.64
C PHE A 31 1.32 -18.13 -22.57
N GLN A 32 2.11 -18.39 -23.62
CA GLN A 32 3.14 -19.45 -23.60
C GLN A 32 4.41 -19.01 -22.83
N GLN A 33 4.57 -17.74 -22.53
CA GLN A 33 5.72 -17.19 -21.80
C GLN A 33 5.45 -16.83 -20.34
N LEU A 34 4.26 -17.16 -19.78
CA LEU A 34 3.99 -16.94 -18.35
C LEU A 34 4.98 -17.74 -17.49
N LYS A 35 5.76 -17.03 -16.67
CA LYS A 35 6.70 -17.62 -15.71
C LYS A 35 5.94 -18.17 -14.49
N GLU A 36 6.53 -19.16 -13.81
CA GLU A 36 5.96 -19.77 -12.58
C GLU A 36 5.51 -18.71 -11.54
N ALA A 37 6.27 -17.62 -11.38
CA ALA A 37 5.96 -16.56 -10.42
C ALA A 37 4.68 -15.76 -10.78
N ASP A 38 4.32 -15.69 -12.06
CA ASP A 38 3.10 -15.00 -12.53
C ASP A 38 1.87 -15.88 -12.29
N ILE A 39 2.04 -17.19 -12.36
CA ILE A 39 1.00 -18.19 -12.11
C ILE A 39 0.70 -18.29 -10.60
N GLU A 40 1.71 -18.27 -9.72
CA GLU A 40 1.51 -18.17 -8.27
C GLU A 40 0.70 -16.92 -7.88
N GLY A 41 0.97 -15.80 -8.54
CA GLY A 41 0.19 -14.56 -8.37
C GLY A 41 -1.27 -14.72 -8.78
N LEU A 42 -1.54 -15.45 -9.87
CA LEU A 42 -2.89 -15.72 -10.35
C LEU A 42 -3.66 -16.70 -9.45
N ILE A 43 -3.01 -17.73 -8.94
CA ILE A 43 -3.63 -18.73 -8.04
C ILE A 43 -4.05 -18.09 -6.70
N THR A 44 -3.31 -17.10 -6.22
CA THR A 44 -3.62 -16.36 -4.99
C THR A 44 -4.61 -15.21 -5.19
N ASP A 45 -4.96 -14.87 -6.43
CA ASP A 45 -5.91 -13.80 -6.74
C ASP A 45 -7.35 -14.27 -6.50
N VAL A 46 -8.06 -13.56 -5.65
CA VAL A 46 -9.46 -13.85 -5.26
C VAL A 46 -10.41 -13.96 -6.45
N ARG A 47 -10.11 -13.30 -7.57
CA ARG A 47 -10.92 -13.38 -8.81
C ARG A 47 -10.92 -14.76 -9.44
N TYR A 48 -9.91 -15.58 -9.17
CA TYR A 48 -9.77 -16.95 -9.69
C TYR A 48 -10.16 -18.02 -8.68
N LYS A 49 -10.61 -17.64 -7.49
CA LYS A 49 -11.01 -18.58 -6.42
C LYS A 49 -12.06 -19.58 -6.90
N ASN A 50 -13.07 -19.13 -7.63
CA ASN A 50 -14.12 -20.00 -8.18
C ASN A 50 -13.57 -21.06 -9.16
N ILE A 51 -12.47 -20.75 -9.87
CA ILE A 51 -11.81 -21.69 -10.78
C ILE A 51 -11.05 -22.73 -9.96
N ILE A 52 -10.39 -22.30 -8.92
CA ILE A 52 -9.64 -23.18 -7.99
C ILE A 52 -10.60 -24.11 -7.23
N ASP A 53 -11.70 -23.56 -6.71
CA ASP A 53 -12.74 -24.32 -6.01
C ASP A 53 -13.37 -25.38 -6.94
N LYS A 54 -13.64 -25.05 -8.21
CA LYS A 54 -14.15 -25.97 -9.21
C LYS A 54 -13.13 -27.07 -9.53
N TYR A 55 -11.86 -26.72 -9.68
CA TYR A 55 -10.77 -27.68 -9.89
C TYR A 55 -10.66 -28.68 -8.73
N GLN A 56 -10.75 -28.22 -7.48
CA GLN A 56 -10.71 -29.07 -6.29
C GLN A 56 -11.91 -30.04 -6.22
N ILE A 57 -13.10 -29.58 -6.62
CA ILE A 57 -14.30 -30.42 -6.70
C ILE A 57 -14.16 -31.50 -7.78
N GLU A 58 -13.67 -31.13 -8.98
CA GLU A 58 -13.54 -32.04 -10.12
C GLU A 58 -12.41 -33.07 -9.95
N THR A 59 -11.31 -32.71 -9.28
CA THR A 59 -10.13 -33.58 -9.13
C THR A 59 -10.06 -34.31 -7.79
N GLY A 60 -10.86 -33.89 -6.80
CA GLY A 60 -10.78 -34.42 -5.43
C GLY A 60 -9.51 -34.03 -4.67
N HIS A 61 -8.68 -33.13 -5.21
CA HIS A 61 -7.46 -32.62 -4.55
C HIS A 61 -7.83 -31.74 -3.37
N ARG A 62 -7.39 -32.12 -2.17
CA ARG A 62 -7.52 -31.29 -0.95
C ARG A 62 -6.21 -30.53 -0.73
N GLY A 63 -6.10 -29.34 -1.35
CA GLY A 63 -4.94 -28.45 -1.19
C GLY A 63 -4.87 -27.45 -2.33
N TYR A 64 -3.96 -26.46 -2.23
CA TYR A 64 -3.67 -25.58 -3.35
C TYR A 64 -3.01 -26.41 -4.46
N PRO A 65 -3.47 -26.30 -5.73
CA PRO A 65 -2.90 -27.04 -6.85
C PRO A 65 -1.44 -26.64 -7.05
N ASP A 66 -0.62 -27.61 -7.51
CA ASP A 66 0.76 -27.34 -7.91
C ASP A 66 0.74 -26.40 -9.14
N VAL A 67 1.67 -25.44 -9.16
CA VAL A 67 1.86 -24.50 -10.29
C VAL A 67 2.08 -25.22 -11.62
N LYS A 68 2.49 -26.49 -11.59
CA LYS A 68 2.72 -27.34 -12.77
C LYS A 68 1.46 -28.06 -13.28
N ASP A 69 0.29 -27.84 -12.67
CA ASP A 69 -0.92 -28.52 -13.06
C ASP A 69 -1.48 -27.95 -14.39
N ILE A 70 -1.28 -28.72 -15.45
CA ILE A 70 -1.66 -28.36 -16.82
C ILE A 70 -3.17 -28.13 -16.95
N ASN A 71 -4.01 -28.84 -16.18
CA ASN A 71 -5.47 -28.69 -16.24
C ASN A 71 -5.93 -27.36 -15.63
N LEU A 72 -5.31 -26.92 -14.51
CA LEU A 72 -5.60 -25.62 -13.93
C LEU A 72 -5.20 -24.48 -14.87
N LEU A 73 -4.03 -24.59 -15.50
CA LEU A 73 -3.56 -23.62 -16.49
C LEU A 73 -4.52 -23.48 -17.69
N SER A 74 -5.08 -24.59 -18.17
CA SER A 74 -6.07 -24.59 -19.23
C SER A 74 -7.35 -23.87 -18.80
N LEU A 75 -7.90 -24.19 -17.64
CA LEU A 75 -9.11 -23.57 -17.08
C LEU A 75 -8.95 -22.05 -16.88
N VAL A 76 -7.80 -21.60 -16.38
CA VAL A 76 -7.48 -20.17 -16.22
C VAL A 76 -7.42 -19.48 -17.58
N LYS A 77 -6.75 -20.07 -18.58
CA LYS A 77 -6.65 -19.54 -19.94
C LYS A 77 -8.02 -19.40 -20.61
N ASP A 78 -8.89 -20.41 -20.48
CA ASP A 78 -10.23 -20.41 -21.09
C ASP A 78 -11.12 -19.33 -20.44
N ARG A 79 -11.03 -19.13 -19.14
CA ARG A 79 -11.81 -18.11 -18.45
C ARG A 79 -11.35 -16.69 -18.79
N VAL A 80 -10.04 -16.47 -18.91
CA VAL A 80 -9.50 -15.19 -19.38
C VAL A 80 -9.97 -14.89 -20.79
N LYS A 81 -9.95 -15.86 -21.71
CA LYS A 81 -10.49 -15.71 -23.07
C LYS A 81 -11.99 -15.37 -23.07
N GLN A 82 -12.80 -16.05 -22.25
CA GLN A 82 -14.23 -15.77 -22.15
C GLN A 82 -14.51 -14.35 -21.64
N ASN A 83 -13.76 -13.87 -20.65
CA ASN A 83 -13.93 -12.51 -20.13
C ASN A 83 -13.54 -11.45 -21.19
N LEU A 84 -12.46 -11.68 -21.94
CA LEU A 84 -12.04 -10.78 -23.03
C LEU A 84 -13.06 -10.76 -24.20
N SER A 85 -13.69 -11.89 -24.54
CA SER A 85 -14.72 -11.94 -25.56
C SER A 85 -16.04 -11.29 -25.16
N GLN A 86 -16.37 -11.27 -23.86
CA GLN A 86 -17.57 -10.58 -23.36
C GLN A 86 -17.40 -9.06 -23.31
N GLN A 87 -16.17 -8.53 -23.16
CA GLN A 87 -15.91 -7.09 -23.23
C GLN A 87 -15.98 -6.51 -24.64
N ASN A 88 -15.75 -7.32 -25.68
CA ASN A 88 -15.85 -6.87 -27.08
C ASN A 88 -17.29 -6.73 -27.62
N PHE A 89 -18.33 -7.02 -26.84
CA PHE A 89 -19.71 -6.99 -27.30
C PHE A 89 -20.41 -5.63 -27.18
N HIS A 90 -19.72 -4.59 -26.72
CA HIS A 90 -20.30 -3.23 -26.56
C HIS A 90 -19.62 -2.15 -27.41
N THR A 91 -18.89 -2.51 -28.46
CA THR A 91 -18.40 -1.54 -29.43
C THR A 91 -19.01 -1.76 -30.81
N ASN A 92 -20.32 -1.58 -30.94
CA ASN A 92 -20.93 -1.22 -32.24
C ASN A 92 -20.77 0.29 -32.40
N VAL A 93 -19.65 0.73 -32.93
CA VAL A 93 -19.49 2.08 -33.45
C VAL A 93 -19.97 2.09 -34.89
N SER A 94 -21.15 2.65 -35.10
CA SER A 94 -21.62 3.09 -36.43
C SER A 94 -20.66 4.18 -36.93
N GLN A 95 -20.28 4.06 -38.20
CA GLN A 95 -19.44 4.98 -38.96
C GLN A 95 -19.96 6.44 -38.87
N GLY A 96 -19.07 7.38 -38.63
CA GLY A 96 -19.13 8.74 -39.13
C GLY A 96 -19.82 9.76 -38.21
N THR A 97 -19.07 10.29 -37.25
CA THR A 97 -18.98 11.73 -36.94
C THR A 97 -17.75 11.91 -36.08
N GLU A 98 -16.82 12.73 -36.51
CA GLU A 98 -15.72 13.24 -35.68
C GLU A 98 -16.33 13.94 -34.47
N PHE A 99 -16.29 13.29 -33.31
CA PHE A 99 -16.48 13.99 -32.06
C PHE A 99 -15.19 14.77 -31.78
N PRO A 100 -15.25 16.10 -31.62
CA PRO A 100 -14.10 16.83 -31.14
C PRO A 100 -13.78 16.25 -29.76
N VAL A 101 -12.59 15.70 -29.62
CA VAL A 101 -11.99 15.42 -28.30
C VAL A 101 -11.89 16.78 -27.63
N ARG A 102 -12.92 17.16 -26.89
CA ARG A 102 -12.79 18.20 -25.88
C ARG A 102 -11.76 17.65 -24.90
N PHE A 103 -10.54 18.16 -25.01
CA PHE A 103 -9.70 18.27 -23.84
C PHE A 103 -10.57 19.03 -22.85
N LEU A 104 -11.13 18.32 -21.88
CA LEU A 104 -11.69 18.94 -20.70
C LEU A 104 -10.52 19.69 -20.11
N ASP A 105 -10.48 20.99 -20.32
CA ASP A 105 -9.64 21.90 -19.58
C ASP A 105 -9.73 21.49 -18.13
N ASP A 106 -8.60 21.50 -17.43
CA ASP A 106 -8.38 21.15 -16.03
C ASP A 106 -9.33 21.92 -15.09
N ALA A 107 -10.64 21.70 -15.19
CA ALA A 107 -11.58 22.03 -14.14
C ALA A 107 -11.13 21.18 -12.95
N GLU A 108 -10.53 21.85 -11.96
CA GLU A 108 -10.04 21.22 -10.74
C GLU A 108 -11.15 20.38 -10.13
N ASP A 109 -11.12 19.07 -10.36
CA ASP A 109 -12.08 18.18 -9.72
C ASP A 109 -11.78 18.17 -8.22
N GLU A 110 -12.58 18.90 -7.44
CA GLU A 110 -12.47 19.00 -5.98
C GLU A 110 -12.47 17.62 -5.29
N ARG A 111 -12.81 16.55 -6.02
CA ARG A 111 -12.82 15.18 -5.51
C ARG A 111 -11.45 14.52 -5.55
N THR A 112 -10.47 15.10 -6.23
CA THR A 112 -9.14 14.50 -6.38
C THR A 112 -8.17 14.96 -5.29
N HIS A 113 -7.27 14.05 -4.92
CA HIS A 113 -6.08 14.39 -4.15
C HIS A 113 -4.93 14.67 -5.11
N LYS A 114 -4.28 15.82 -4.97
CA LYS A 114 -3.13 16.24 -5.79
C LYS A 114 -1.82 15.75 -5.19
N LEU A 115 -0.90 15.30 -6.04
CA LEU A 115 0.45 14.89 -5.64
C LEU A 115 1.28 16.10 -5.19
N HIS A 116 1.91 15.96 -4.05
CA HIS A 116 2.96 16.85 -3.54
C HIS A 116 4.25 16.06 -3.37
N ILE A 117 5.28 16.43 -4.11
CA ILE A 117 6.63 15.87 -3.96
C ILE A 117 7.36 16.67 -2.88
N ILE A 118 8.01 15.98 -1.94
CA ILE A 118 8.77 16.58 -0.85
C ILE A 118 10.17 16.90 -1.37
N THR A 119 10.33 18.08 -1.97
CA THR A 119 11.56 18.49 -2.67
C THR A 119 12.75 18.71 -1.74
N LYS A 120 12.51 19.12 -0.49
CA LYS A 120 13.56 19.26 0.55
C LYS A 120 13.94 17.94 1.20
N GLY A 121 13.25 16.85 0.91
CA GLY A 121 13.54 15.51 1.42
C GLY A 121 14.95 15.01 1.10
N PRO A 122 15.43 15.10 -0.15
CA PRO A 122 16.76 14.61 -0.52
C PRO A 122 17.92 15.22 0.28
N GLU A 123 17.84 16.51 0.64
CA GLU A 123 18.87 17.19 1.44
C GLU A 123 19.01 16.55 2.85
N SER A 124 17.91 16.11 3.46
CA SER A 124 17.89 15.34 4.71
C SER A 124 18.14 13.84 4.52
N GLY A 125 18.29 13.40 3.26
CA GLY A 125 18.38 12.00 2.86
C GLY A 125 17.04 11.27 2.87
N ALA A 126 15.91 11.95 2.92
CA ALA A 126 14.57 11.38 2.79
C ALA A 126 14.28 11.08 1.32
N VAL A 127 14.50 9.84 0.93
CA VAL A 127 14.33 9.37 -0.46
C VAL A 127 13.67 7.99 -0.49
N CYS A 128 12.96 7.72 -1.58
CA CYS A 128 12.41 6.39 -1.93
C CYS A 128 13.53 5.36 -2.16
N PHE A 129 13.19 4.09 -2.41
CA PHE A 129 14.19 3.05 -2.64
C PHE A 129 15.18 3.36 -3.75
N ASP A 130 14.76 4.02 -4.83
CA ASP A 130 15.59 4.36 -6.00
C ASP A 130 16.31 5.70 -5.87
N GLY A 131 16.20 6.39 -4.73
CA GLY A 131 16.78 7.70 -4.49
C GLY A 131 15.91 8.87 -4.95
N THR A 132 14.73 8.65 -5.51
CA THR A 132 13.79 9.72 -5.86
C THR A 132 13.17 10.37 -4.62
N PRO A 133 12.77 11.67 -4.69
CA PRO A 133 12.12 12.34 -3.56
C PRO A 133 10.76 11.69 -3.25
N PRO A 134 10.38 11.53 -1.97
CA PRO A 134 9.08 10.98 -1.60
C PRO A 134 7.95 11.97 -1.84
N GLY A 135 6.71 11.52 -1.66
CA GLY A 135 5.55 12.38 -1.85
C GLY A 135 4.31 11.90 -1.10
N PHE A 136 3.30 12.74 -1.12
CA PHE A 136 1.98 12.45 -0.59
C PHE A 136 0.92 13.12 -1.46
N TYR A 137 -0.30 12.66 -1.35
CA TYR A 137 -1.46 13.27 -2.01
C TYR A 137 -2.26 14.06 -0.99
N PHE A 138 -2.68 15.26 -1.38
CA PHE A 138 -3.36 16.18 -0.49
C PHE A 138 -4.64 16.73 -1.11
N ARG A 139 -5.67 16.82 -0.29
CA ARG A 139 -6.92 17.55 -0.56
C ARG A 139 -7.23 18.44 0.64
N SER A 140 -7.41 19.72 0.40
CA SER A 140 -7.75 20.68 1.44
C SER A 140 -9.13 20.43 2.03
N GLY A 141 -9.26 20.65 3.32
CA GLY A 141 -10.52 20.62 4.02
C GLY A 141 -11.34 21.91 3.79
N ASN A 142 -12.64 21.80 4.04
CA ASN A 142 -13.56 22.94 3.90
C ASN A 142 -14.52 23.03 5.09
N GLY A 143 -15.23 24.17 5.19
CA GLY A 143 -16.21 24.41 6.25
C GLY A 143 -15.63 24.15 7.65
N SER A 144 -16.32 23.34 8.45
CA SER A 144 -15.91 22.92 9.80
C SER A 144 -14.71 21.95 9.83
N GLY A 145 -14.29 21.44 8.68
CA GLY A 145 -13.16 20.54 8.54
C GLY A 145 -11.82 21.23 8.28
N LYS A 146 -11.78 22.56 8.07
CA LYS A 146 -10.56 23.32 7.74
C LYS A 146 -9.42 23.15 8.75
N SER A 147 -9.74 23.02 10.04
CA SER A 147 -8.76 22.79 11.12
C SER A 147 -8.57 21.33 11.48
N LYS A 148 -9.18 20.41 10.75
CA LYS A 148 -9.16 18.98 11.06
C LYS A 148 -8.39 18.21 9.99
N TRP A 149 -7.59 17.21 10.40
CA TRP A 149 -6.68 16.51 9.51
C TRP A 149 -6.79 15.01 9.65
N ILE A 150 -6.81 14.31 8.53
CA ILE A 150 -6.60 12.87 8.46
C ILE A 150 -5.34 12.59 7.63
N ILE A 151 -4.34 11.96 8.25
CA ILE A 151 -3.07 11.56 7.64
C ILE A 151 -3.08 10.05 7.54
N TYR A 152 -3.10 9.52 6.33
CA TYR A 152 -3.33 8.11 6.07
C TYR A 152 -2.20 7.48 5.29
N PHE A 153 -1.51 6.51 5.89
CA PHE A 153 -0.39 5.81 5.28
C PHE A 153 -0.86 4.70 4.33
N GLN A 154 -0.34 4.72 3.12
CA GLN A 154 -0.59 3.70 2.11
C GLN A 154 -0.07 2.34 2.58
N GLY A 155 -0.84 1.28 2.32
CA GLY A 155 -0.40 -0.11 2.47
C GLY A 155 0.44 -0.60 1.29
N GLY A 156 0.78 -1.87 1.30
CA GLY A 156 1.52 -2.50 0.20
C GLY A 156 2.57 -3.52 0.65
N GLY A 157 2.39 -4.13 1.82
CA GLY A 157 3.31 -5.14 2.36
C GLY A 157 4.72 -4.60 2.61
N TRP A 158 5.68 -5.50 2.72
CA TRP A 158 7.07 -5.16 3.08
C TRP A 158 8.07 -5.81 2.13
N CYS A 159 9.27 -5.25 2.06
CA CYS A 159 10.42 -5.94 1.49
C CYS A 159 11.45 -6.24 2.58
N TYR A 160 11.64 -7.51 2.88
CA TYR A 160 12.53 -8.04 3.90
C TYR A 160 13.70 -8.84 3.32
N ARG A 161 13.79 -8.96 1.99
CA ARG A 161 14.93 -9.52 1.23
C ARG A 161 15.35 -8.53 0.17
N ILE A 162 16.65 -8.39 -0.04
CA ILE A 162 17.22 -7.38 -0.94
C ILE A 162 16.71 -7.53 -2.38
N GLU A 163 16.47 -8.76 -2.84
CA GLU A 163 15.94 -9.06 -4.18
C GLU A 163 14.51 -8.51 -4.35
N ARG A 164 13.68 -8.63 -3.31
CA ARG A 164 12.32 -8.07 -3.32
C ARG A 164 12.35 -6.54 -3.32
N CYS A 165 13.25 -5.94 -2.53
CA CYS A 165 13.43 -4.48 -2.50
C CYS A 165 13.92 -3.96 -3.86
N TYR A 166 14.83 -4.68 -4.52
CA TYR A 166 15.29 -4.36 -5.86
C TYR A 166 14.15 -4.36 -6.89
N ARG A 167 13.31 -5.41 -6.90
CA ARG A 167 12.13 -5.44 -7.78
C ARG A 167 11.14 -4.32 -7.45
N ARG A 168 10.93 -4.04 -6.18
CA ARG A 168 10.03 -3.00 -5.70
C ARG A 168 10.50 -1.59 -6.10
N SER A 169 11.82 -1.34 -6.18
CA SER A 169 12.39 -0.04 -6.51
C SER A 169 12.02 0.51 -7.90
N VAL A 170 11.44 -0.31 -8.78
CA VAL A 170 10.95 0.08 -10.11
C VAL A 170 9.42 0.08 -10.21
N THR A 171 8.76 0.25 -9.11
CA THR A 171 7.29 0.37 -9.02
C THR A 171 6.91 1.60 -8.21
N ALA A 172 5.63 1.98 -8.21
CA ALA A 172 5.13 3.05 -7.36
C ALA A 172 5.34 2.79 -5.85
N LEU A 173 5.57 1.53 -5.43
CA LEU A 173 5.91 1.18 -4.05
C LEU A 173 7.41 1.30 -3.73
N GLY A 174 8.20 1.90 -4.61
CA GLY A 174 9.64 2.09 -4.42
C GLY A 174 10.23 3.30 -5.13
N SER A 175 9.44 4.01 -5.98
CA SER A 175 9.90 5.17 -6.73
C SER A 175 8.76 6.14 -7.01
N SER A 176 9.00 7.43 -6.77
CA SER A 176 8.04 8.49 -7.09
C SER A 176 7.91 8.79 -8.58
N LYS A 177 8.77 8.25 -9.42
CA LYS A 177 8.63 8.33 -10.89
C LYS A 177 7.32 7.73 -11.40
N PHE A 178 6.75 6.81 -10.63
CA PHE A 178 5.50 6.12 -10.96
C PHE A 178 4.28 6.70 -10.22
N PHE A 179 4.43 7.81 -9.49
CA PHE A 179 3.32 8.47 -8.84
C PHE A 179 2.46 9.20 -9.87
N ARG A 180 1.15 9.04 -9.79
CA ARG A 180 0.20 9.78 -10.62
C ARG A 180 0.11 11.24 -10.14
N LYS A 181 -0.19 12.18 -11.01
CA LYS A 181 -0.39 13.59 -10.62
C LYS A 181 -1.56 13.79 -9.66
N THR A 182 -2.62 13.02 -9.86
CA THR A 182 -3.84 13.04 -9.05
C THR A 182 -4.35 11.63 -8.81
N ILE A 183 -5.07 11.42 -7.70
CA ILE A 183 -5.76 10.17 -7.38
C ILE A 183 -7.14 10.44 -6.78
N HIS A 184 -8.08 9.54 -7.04
CA HIS A 184 -9.36 9.48 -6.33
C HIS A 184 -9.25 8.49 -5.17
N LEU A 185 -9.74 8.88 -4.00
CA LEU A 185 -9.72 8.06 -2.80
C LEU A 185 -11.15 7.88 -2.27
N GLU A 186 -11.41 6.70 -1.76
CA GLU A 186 -12.69 6.27 -1.21
C GLU A 186 -12.59 6.01 0.31
N GLY A 187 -13.69 5.57 0.91
CA GLY A 187 -13.76 5.26 2.34
C GLY A 187 -13.48 6.48 3.21
N LEU A 188 -12.60 6.36 4.18
CA LEU A 188 -12.24 7.43 5.13
C LEU A 188 -11.64 8.69 4.47
N LEU A 189 -11.18 8.59 3.23
CA LEU A 189 -10.59 9.70 2.48
C LEU A 189 -11.52 10.26 1.40
N SER A 190 -12.73 9.70 1.25
CA SER A 190 -13.75 10.24 0.35
C SER A 190 -14.19 11.63 0.80
N ASN A 191 -14.42 12.54 -0.15
CA ASN A 191 -15.01 13.86 0.11
C ASN A 191 -16.54 13.87 -0.05
N GLN A 192 -17.16 12.72 -0.19
CA GLN A 192 -18.61 12.62 -0.32
C GLN A 192 -19.22 12.27 1.03
N ALA A 193 -20.01 13.20 1.61
CA ALA A 193 -20.66 13.01 2.91
C ALA A 193 -21.52 11.73 3.00
N LYS A 194 -22.10 11.31 1.87
CA LYS A 194 -22.87 10.04 1.79
C LYS A 194 -22.05 8.82 2.17
N TYR A 195 -20.75 8.79 1.84
CA TYR A 195 -19.87 7.63 2.04
C TYR A 195 -18.89 7.83 3.20
N ASN A 196 -18.68 9.08 3.61
CA ASN A 196 -17.75 9.47 4.66
C ASN A 196 -18.33 10.63 5.48
N PRO A 197 -19.40 10.41 6.27
CA PRO A 197 -20.13 11.48 6.95
C PRO A 197 -19.27 12.25 7.97
N ASP A 198 -18.27 11.60 8.56
CA ASP A 198 -17.48 12.16 9.66
C ASP A 198 -16.26 12.96 9.20
N PHE A 199 -15.64 12.55 8.07
CA PHE A 199 -14.34 13.10 7.65
C PHE A 199 -14.34 13.70 6.24
N TYR A 200 -15.49 13.73 5.53
CA TYR A 200 -15.56 14.15 4.11
C TYR A 200 -14.98 15.53 3.85
N ASN A 201 -15.07 16.44 4.80
CA ASN A 201 -14.65 17.83 4.69
C ASN A 201 -13.32 18.16 5.39
N TRP A 202 -12.61 17.16 5.90
CA TRP A 202 -11.32 17.33 6.55
C TRP A 202 -10.19 17.53 5.53
N ASN A 203 -9.08 18.14 5.97
CA ASN A 203 -7.81 18.04 5.25
C ASN A 203 -7.40 16.58 5.18
N SER A 204 -7.23 16.08 3.98
CA SER A 204 -6.97 14.67 3.72
C SER A 204 -5.61 14.48 3.07
N VAL A 205 -4.75 13.73 3.75
CA VAL A 205 -3.39 13.39 3.32
C VAL A 205 -3.30 11.89 3.11
N PHE A 206 -2.94 11.46 1.91
CA PHE A 206 -2.60 10.07 1.62
C PHE A 206 -1.11 9.97 1.35
N VAL A 207 -0.37 9.34 2.28
CA VAL A 207 1.08 9.26 2.23
C VAL A 207 1.49 8.11 1.32
N ALA A 208 2.19 8.43 0.22
CA ALA A 208 2.68 7.44 -0.71
C ALA A 208 3.79 6.58 -0.08
N TYR A 209 3.72 5.27 -0.28
CA TYR A 209 4.58 4.28 0.37
C TYR A 209 5.69 3.82 -0.57
N CYS A 210 6.90 4.32 -0.39
CA CYS A 210 8.04 3.99 -1.27
C CYS A 210 9.31 3.53 -0.54
N ASP A 211 9.21 3.20 0.76
CA ASP A 211 10.34 2.71 1.56
C ASP A 211 10.26 1.21 1.91
N GLY A 212 9.11 0.57 1.71
CA GLY A 212 8.89 -0.87 1.90
C GLY A 212 9.15 -1.42 3.30
N GLY A 213 9.27 -0.57 4.31
CA GLY A 213 9.57 -0.93 5.69
C GLY A 213 8.67 -0.25 6.72
N SER A 214 7.44 0.15 6.35
CA SER A 214 6.52 0.89 7.23
C SER A 214 7.19 2.11 7.86
N PHE A 215 7.95 2.85 7.08
CA PHE A 215 8.68 4.07 7.49
C PHE A 215 9.67 3.85 8.65
N THR A 216 10.15 2.60 8.87
CA THR A 216 11.11 2.29 9.93
C THR A 216 12.57 2.34 9.48
N GLY A 217 12.83 2.28 8.17
CA GLY A 217 14.18 2.23 7.63
C GLY A 217 14.99 3.49 7.94
N ASN A 218 16.24 3.34 8.44
CA ASN A 218 17.13 4.47 8.70
C ASN A 218 18.61 4.10 8.50
N ARG A 219 18.96 3.64 7.30
CA ARG A 219 20.33 3.38 6.89
C ARG A 219 21.03 4.65 6.43
N ASP A 220 22.24 4.90 6.89
CA ASP A 220 23.05 6.05 6.46
C ASP A 220 23.61 5.85 5.06
N LYS A 221 24.00 4.62 4.72
CA LYS A 221 24.54 4.28 3.39
C LYS A 221 23.53 3.41 2.62
N PRO A 222 23.33 3.68 1.31
CA PRO A 222 22.52 2.79 0.48
C PRO A 222 23.23 1.43 0.34
N LEU A 223 22.46 0.41 0.02
CA LEU A 223 22.99 -0.91 -0.32
C LEU A 223 23.05 -1.06 -1.84
N LYS A 224 24.21 -1.42 -2.36
CA LYS A 224 24.35 -1.78 -3.77
C LYS A 224 23.86 -3.21 -3.95
N PHE A 225 22.93 -3.40 -4.87
CA PHE A 225 22.49 -4.71 -5.31
C PHE A 225 22.32 -4.72 -6.82
N LYS A 226 23.06 -5.62 -7.49
CA LYS A 226 23.19 -5.62 -8.95
C LYS A 226 23.64 -4.24 -9.48
N ASP A 227 22.86 -3.65 -10.38
CA ASP A 227 23.10 -2.38 -11.05
C ASP A 227 22.59 -1.14 -10.29
N ARG A 228 21.97 -1.31 -9.09
CA ARG A 228 21.29 -0.21 -8.38
C ARG A 228 21.78 -0.02 -6.95
N LEU A 229 21.65 1.24 -6.51
CA LEU A 229 21.71 1.61 -5.10
C LEU A 229 20.28 1.62 -4.54
N LEU A 230 20.08 0.95 -3.41
CA LEU A 230 18.80 0.88 -2.72
C LEU A 230 18.90 1.64 -1.39
N TYR A 231 17.98 2.57 -1.21
CA TYR A 231 17.91 3.44 -0.03
C TYR A 231 16.84 2.96 0.94
N PHE A 232 17.20 2.79 2.20
CA PHE A 232 16.32 2.34 3.28
C PHE A 232 16.15 3.48 4.28
N ARG A 233 15.31 4.47 3.94
CA ARG A 233 15.24 5.80 4.56
C ARG A 233 13.84 6.20 5.03
N GLY A 234 12.97 5.22 5.34
CA GLY A 234 11.56 5.43 5.68
C GLY A 234 11.36 6.41 6.84
N HIS A 235 12.19 6.35 7.89
CA HIS A 235 12.08 7.27 9.02
C HIS A 235 12.38 8.73 8.61
N ARG A 236 13.38 8.93 7.75
CA ARG A 236 13.68 10.26 7.21
C ARG A 236 12.56 10.80 6.33
N ILE A 237 11.87 9.91 5.60
CA ILE A 237 10.67 10.27 4.82
C ILE A 237 9.57 10.73 5.78
N LEU A 238 9.35 10.02 6.89
CA LEU A 238 8.36 10.40 7.91
C LEU A 238 8.68 11.78 8.50
N ASP A 239 9.94 12.07 8.81
CA ASP A 239 10.36 13.37 9.32
C ASP A 239 10.08 14.48 8.33
N ALA A 240 10.52 14.31 7.08
CA ALA A 240 10.33 15.29 6.04
C ALA A 240 8.83 15.51 5.71
N LEU A 241 8.01 14.46 5.79
CA LEU A 241 6.56 14.55 5.66
C LEU A 241 5.95 15.42 6.76
N LEU A 242 6.28 15.16 8.02
CA LEU A 242 5.74 15.92 9.15
C LEU A 242 6.13 17.41 9.07
N ASP A 243 7.38 17.70 8.69
CA ASP A 243 7.85 19.07 8.47
C ASP A 243 7.07 19.76 7.33
N GLU A 244 6.78 19.04 6.24
CA GLU A 244 6.01 19.58 5.13
C GLU A 244 4.55 19.83 5.51
N LEU A 245 3.93 18.92 6.26
CA LEU A 245 2.55 19.07 6.71
C LEU A 245 2.40 20.22 7.74
N LEU A 246 3.37 20.40 8.62
CA LEU A 246 3.39 21.55 9.53
C LEU A 246 3.44 22.87 8.75
N ARG A 247 4.27 22.97 7.70
CA ARG A 247 4.29 24.14 6.82
C ARG A 247 2.99 24.36 6.02
N LYS A 248 2.19 23.29 5.84
CA LYS A 248 0.86 23.36 5.19
C LYS A 248 -0.29 23.71 6.14
N GLY A 249 -0.02 23.98 7.41
CA GLY A 249 -1.00 24.41 8.38
C GLY A 249 -1.44 23.31 9.38
N LEU A 250 -0.74 22.18 9.43
CA LEU A 250 -1.00 21.14 10.44
C LEU A 250 -0.74 21.64 11.86
N ASP A 251 0.10 22.66 12.03
CA ASP A 251 0.37 23.34 13.32
C ASP A 251 -0.87 24.07 13.88
N SER A 252 -1.79 24.48 13.03
CA SER A 252 -3.06 25.12 13.38
C SER A 252 -4.24 24.16 13.50
N ALA A 253 -3.96 22.84 13.53
CA ALA A 253 -5.01 21.82 13.62
C ALA A 253 -5.69 21.81 14.99
N SER A 254 -7.01 21.54 15.01
CA SER A 254 -7.79 21.21 16.21
C SER A 254 -7.88 19.70 16.45
N ASP A 255 -7.96 18.93 15.38
CA ASP A 255 -8.09 17.47 15.42
C ASP A 255 -7.18 16.82 14.38
N ILE A 256 -6.48 15.79 14.79
CA ILE A 256 -5.58 15.02 13.91
C ILE A 256 -5.83 13.53 14.11
N ILE A 257 -6.19 12.85 13.02
CA ILE A 257 -6.22 11.40 12.96
C ILE A 257 -5.04 10.93 12.10
N VAL A 258 -4.23 10.06 12.65
CA VAL A 258 -3.18 9.35 11.90
C VAL A 258 -3.59 7.91 11.75
N GLY A 259 -3.71 7.46 10.52
CA GLY A 259 -4.12 6.09 10.23
C GLY A 259 -3.36 5.49 9.06
N GLY A 260 -3.78 4.32 8.66
CA GLY A 260 -3.24 3.65 7.49
C GLY A 260 -3.79 2.24 7.34
N ARG A 261 -3.59 1.66 6.16
CA ARG A 261 -4.09 0.33 5.84
C ARG A 261 -2.94 -0.67 5.72
N SER A 262 -3.13 -1.88 6.29
CA SER A 262 -2.16 -2.98 6.18
C SER A 262 -0.77 -2.55 6.68
N ALA A 263 0.28 -2.57 5.86
CA ALA A 263 1.59 -2.04 6.21
C ALA A 263 1.58 -0.56 6.65
N GLY A 264 0.64 0.25 6.12
CA GLY A 264 0.41 1.63 6.54
C GLY A 264 -0.23 1.73 7.92
N ALA A 265 -1.09 0.79 8.30
CA ALA A 265 -1.63 0.70 9.66
C ALA A 265 -0.52 0.37 10.67
N LEU A 266 0.39 -0.53 10.30
CA LEU A 266 1.58 -0.81 11.11
C LEU A 266 2.47 0.44 11.25
N THR A 267 2.59 1.26 10.20
CA THR A 267 3.25 2.56 10.27
C THR A 267 2.61 3.45 11.34
N ALA A 268 1.28 3.60 11.30
CA ALA A 268 0.55 4.44 12.24
C ALA A 268 0.75 3.97 13.70
N ILE A 269 0.72 2.66 13.95
CA ILE A 269 0.92 2.07 15.28
C ILE A 269 2.37 2.28 15.76
N ILE A 270 3.36 1.87 14.97
CA ILE A 270 4.78 1.90 15.35
C ILE A 270 5.24 3.32 15.65
N HIS A 271 4.79 4.28 14.86
CA HIS A 271 5.22 5.68 14.99
C HIS A 271 4.26 6.56 15.78
N ALA A 272 3.21 5.99 16.41
CA ALA A 272 2.20 6.75 17.17
C ALA A 272 2.82 7.71 18.20
N ASP A 273 3.69 7.21 19.06
CA ASP A 273 4.36 8.00 20.11
C ASP A 273 5.28 9.06 19.51
N TYR A 274 6.01 8.71 18.47
CA TYR A 274 6.93 9.63 17.79
C TYR A 274 6.16 10.78 17.13
N ILE A 275 5.15 10.46 16.32
CA ILE A 275 4.30 11.45 15.64
C ILE A 275 3.57 12.32 16.67
N GLY A 276 2.93 11.69 17.67
CA GLY A 276 2.22 12.41 18.72
C GLY A 276 3.14 13.33 19.53
N SER A 277 4.37 12.92 19.79
CA SER A 277 5.37 13.74 20.46
C SER A 277 5.82 14.95 19.63
N ARG A 278 5.99 14.77 18.30
CA ARG A 278 6.30 15.85 17.36
C ARG A 278 5.14 16.86 17.29
N LEU A 279 3.90 16.36 17.15
CA LEU A 279 2.71 17.20 17.01
C LEU A 279 2.43 18.00 18.29
N ARG A 280 2.54 17.41 19.48
CA ARG A 280 2.36 18.14 20.76
C ARG A 280 3.31 19.32 20.98
N ARG A 281 4.42 19.40 20.27
CA ARG A 281 5.34 20.56 20.30
C ARG A 281 4.89 21.68 19.38
N ALA A 282 4.05 21.38 18.40
CA ALA A 282 3.66 22.29 17.33
C ALA A 282 2.19 22.73 17.43
N THR A 283 1.32 21.91 18.04
CA THR A 283 -0.12 22.15 18.12
C THR A 283 -0.74 21.56 19.39
N ASN A 284 -1.85 22.13 19.84
CA ASN A 284 -2.70 21.59 20.91
C ASN A 284 -3.80 20.65 20.39
N ALA A 285 -3.70 20.17 19.15
CA ALA A 285 -4.70 19.34 18.52
C ALA A 285 -4.99 18.05 19.31
N SER A 286 -6.25 17.64 19.28
CA SER A 286 -6.64 16.28 19.69
C SER A 286 -6.02 15.27 18.72
N PHE A 287 -5.20 14.36 19.23
CA PHE A 287 -4.49 13.36 18.42
C PHE A 287 -5.04 11.95 18.64
N ARG A 288 -5.34 11.26 17.56
CA ARG A 288 -5.85 9.87 17.56
C ARG A 288 -5.13 9.04 16.51
N VAL A 289 -5.02 7.74 16.76
CA VAL A 289 -4.44 6.76 15.84
C VAL A 289 -5.49 5.74 15.44
N LEU A 290 -5.56 5.43 14.16
CA LEU A 290 -6.48 4.47 13.56
C LEU A 290 -5.71 3.38 12.82
N SER A 291 -5.94 2.11 13.16
CA SER A 291 -5.41 0.96 12.44
C SER A 291 -6.48 0.36 11.54
N ASP A 292 -6.35 0.54 10.22
CA ASP A 292 -7.24 -0.05 9.23
C ASP A 292 -6.61 -1.30 8.63
N ALA A 293 -7.24 -2.47 8.89
CA ALA A 293 -6.76 -3.79 8.43
C ALA A 293 -5.26 -4.03 8.74
N GLY A 294 -4.81 -3.58 9.92
CA GLY A 294 -3.42 -3.65 10.38
C GLY A 294 -3.18 -4.60 11.53
N PHE A 295 -4.05 -5.59 11.69
CA PHE A 295 -3.88 -6.60 12.73
C PHE A 295 -2.87 -7.66 12.29
N VAL A 296 -1.77 -7.75 13.01
CA VAL A 296 -0.68 -8.69 12.74
C VAL A 296 -0.52 -9.62 13.95
N LEU A 297 -0.61 -10.92 13.71
CA LEU A 297 -0.44 -11.95 14.73
C LEU A 297 0.96 -12.56 14.64
N ASP A 298 1.58 -12.78 15.82
CA ASP A 298 2.81 -13.56 15.95
C ASP A 298 2.48 -15.04 16.08
N GLU A 299 1.82 -15.59 15.06
CA GLU A 299 1.41 -16.99 15.01
C GLU A 299 2.31 -17.84 14.12
N ARG A 300 2.38 -19.12 14.45
CA ARG A 300 3.04 -20.09 13.58
C ARG A 300 2.13 -20.45 12.41
N ALA A 301 2.71 -20.60 11.23
CA ALA A 301 2.01 -21.13 10.07
C ALA A 301 1.55 -22.59 10.33
N LEU A 302 0.60 -23.10 9.55
CA LEU A 302 0.05 -24.46 9.69
C LEU A 302 1.13 -25.55 9.65
N ASN A 303 2.23 -25.32 8.96
CA ASN A 303 3.41 -26.21 8.93
C ASN A 303 4.36 -26.03 10.13
N GLY A 304 3.96 -25.27 11.16
CA GLY A 304 4.76 -24.99 12.36
C GLY A 304 5.84 -23.93 12.18
N SER A 305 6.06 -23.38 10.99
CA SER A 305 7.10 -22.38 10.75
C SER A 305 6.74 -21.00 11.36
N ALA A 306 7.74 -20.32 11.92
CA ALA A 306 7.62 -18.96 12.46
C ALA A 306 7.84 -17.91 11.35
N MET A 307 7.00 -17.96 10.30
CA MET A 307 7.19 -17.15 9.09
C MET A 307 7.10 -15.64 9.36
N ALA A 308 6.12 -15.20 10.15
CA ALA A 308 5.95 -13.80 10.51
C ALA A 308 7.17 -13.27 11.29
N GLN A 309 7.63 -14.03 12.27
CA GLN A 309 8.83 -13.69 13.05
C GLN A 309 10.06 -13.54 12.15
N SER A 310 10.32 -14.53 11.30
CA SER A 310 11.45 -14.51 10.36
C SER A 310 11.38 -13.31 9.41
N MET A 311 10.19 -12.98 8.91
CA MET A 311 9.98 -11.82 8.04
C MET A 311 10.32 -10.50 8.75
N PHE A 312 9.78 -10.27 9.94
CA PHE A 312 10.02 -9.03 10.68
C PHE A 312 11.46 -8.92 11.19
N GLN A 313 12.10 -10.02 11.57
CA GLN A 313 13.52 -10.05 11.93
C GLN A 313 14.42 -9.65 10.76
N GLN A 314 14.15 -10.19 9.55
CA GLN A 314 14.86 -9.82 8.34
C GLN A 314 14.61 -8.34 7.97
N LEU A 315 13.36 -7.87 8.07
CA LEU A 315 12.99 -6.49 7.83
C LEU A 315 13.74 -5.55 8.78
N TYR A 316 13.69 -5.82 10.08
CA TYR A 316 14.38 -5.06 11.11
C TYR A 316 15.87 -4.89 10.81
N SER A 317 16.54 -5.98 10.44
CA SER A 317 17.98 -6.00 10.14
C SER A 317 18.28 -5.30 8.81
N LEU A 318 17.52 -5.62 7.73
CA LEU A 318 17.74 -5.07 6.40
C LEU A 318 17.52 -3.55 6.37
N HIS A 319 16.47 -3.06 7.02
CA HIS A 319 16.14 -1.65 7.04
C HIS A 319 16.91 -0.84 8.10
N ASN A 320 17.66 -1.51 9.00
CA ASN A 320 18.28 -0.89 10.19
C ASN A 320 17.25 -0.13 11.03
N ALA A 321 16.12 -0.79 11.34
CA ALA A 321 14.95 -0.18 11.94
C ALA A 321 15.15 0.23 13.42
N SER A 322 16.16 -0.30 14.09
CA SER A 322 16.44 -0.04 15.53
C SER A 322 16.50 1.44 15.88
N LYS A 323 16.99 2.27 14.96
CA LYS A 323 17.12 3.73 15.16
C LYS A 323 15.78 4.46 15.16
N SER A 324 14.72 3.84 14.68
CA SER A 324 13.41 4.44 14.39
C SER A 324 12.29 3.92 15.29
N LEU A 325 12.56 2.88 16.06
CA LEU A 325 11.58 2.28 16.96
C LEU A 325 11.60 2.92 18.34
N ASN A 326 10.49 2.79 19.07
CA ASN A 326 10.36 3.31 20.43
C ASN A 326 11.45 2.72 21.33
N ARG A 327 12.26 3.60 21.93
CA ARG A 327 13.41 3.19 22.76
C ARG A 327 13.01 2.44 24.04
N ALA A 328 11.84 2.76 24.62
CA ALA A 328 11.36 2.04 25.80
C ALA A 328 10.98 0.61 25.43
N CYS A 329 10.32 0.42 24.29
CA CYS A 329 10.03 -0.91 23.75
C CYS A 329 11.31 -1.70 23.48
N LEU A 330 12.31 -1.10 22.81
CA LEU A 330 13.59 -1.75 22.53
C LEU A 330 14.37 -2.15 23.81
N ARG A 331 14.22 -1.39 24.90
CA ARG A 331 14.83 -1.74 26.20
C ARG A 331 14.09 -2.87 26.90
N ALA A 332 12.77 -2.90 26.78
CA ALA A 332 11.93 -3.94 27.40
C ALA A 332 12.09 -5.31 26.71
N GLN A 333 12.47 -5.32 25.44
CA GLN A 333 12.74 -6.54 24.69
C GLN A 333 14.20 -6.98 24.88
N GLY A 334 14.45 -8.29 25.06
CA GLY A 334 15.81 -8.85 25.06
C GLY A 334 16.55 -8.55 23.76
N SER A 335 17.88 -8.68 23.78
CA SER A 335 18.75 -8.40 22.62
C SER A 335 18.28 -9.06 21.33
N ASP A 336 17.75 -10.28 21.45
CA ASP A 336 17.37 -11.11 20.31
C ASP A 336 15.94 -10.90 19.83
N GLN A 337 15.14 -10.09 20.54
CA GLN A 337 13.71 -9.87 20.26
C GLN A 337 13.34 -8.43 19.91
N LYS A 338 14.31 -7.55 19.68
CA LYS A 338 14.08 -6.13 19.35
C LYS A 338 13.30 -5.86 18.07
N TRP A 339 13.07 -6.88 17.30
CA TRP A 339 12.27 -6.87 16.06
C TRP A 339 10.77 -7.13 16.29
N ARG A 340 10.37 -7.57 17.46
CA ARG A 340 8.99 -7.82 17.89
C ARG A 340 8.18 -6.56 18.12
#